data_45f768605306f8fd444e9588613cf8d4
#
_entry.id   45f768605306f8fd444e9588613cf8d4
#
_cell.length_a   1.000
_cell.length_b   1.000
_cell.length_c   1.000
_cell.angle_alpha   90.00
_cell.angle_beta   90.00
_cell.angle_gamma   90.00
#
_symmetry.space_group_name_H-M   'P 1'
#
loop_
_entity.id
_entity.type
_entity.pdbx_description
1 polymer ?
#
loop_
_entity_poly.entity_id
_entity_poly.type
_entity_poly.pdbx_seq_one_letter_code
_entity_poly.pdbx_strand_id
1 'polypeptide(L)'
;APTMSALIIIAHVKEGVDLALKHGLNQQVIDVIQQHHGTSLVCYFYKRALQQHEDARAGGKIMKMREEDIPEVSEESFRYSGPRPQSKEAGIISLADMCESASRSLEKPTPAKIEQLVNDLIDQRLADHQLDECDLTLRELRTIAERFRFTLMNMLHTRIAYPKEGK
;
A
#
# COMPACT_ATOMS: atom_id res chain seq x y z
N ALA A 1 -13.69 12.42 6.75
CA ALA A 1 -14.39 11.32 6.05
C ALA A 1 -13.35 10.42 5.37
N PRO A 2 -13.56 9.09 5.28
CA PRO A 2 -12.58 8.16 4.69
C PRO A 2 -12.20 8.54 3.26
N THR A 3 -13.15 8.99 2.45
CA THR A 3 -12.94 9.45 1.08
C THR A 3 -11.96 10.63 1.00
N MET A 4 -12.11 11.63 1.86
CA MET A 4 -11.19 12.77 1.89
C MET A 4 -9.78 12.35 2.31
N SER A 5 -9.66 11.47 3.28
CA SER A 5 -8.36 10.93 3.71
C SER A 5 -7.70 10.11 2.61
N ALA A 6 -8.46 9.32 1.85
CA ALA A 6 -7.96 8.58 0.70
C ALA A 6 -7.46 9.52 -0.40
N LEU A 7 -8.21 10.59 -0.72
CA LEU A 7 -7.80 11.58 -1.72
C LEU A 7 -6.49 12.27 -1.35
N ILE A 8 -6.30 12.63 -0.08
CA ILE A 8 -5.04 13.23 0.41
C ILE A 8 -3.87 12.24 0.22
N ILE A 9 -4.09 10.96 0.55
CA ILE A 9 -3.06 9.94 0.36
C ILE A 9 -2.77 9.72 -1.12
N ILE A 10 -3.78 9.62 -1.97
CA ILE A 10 -3.60 9.44 -3.42
C ILE A 10 -2.85 10.64 -4.03
N ALA A 11 -3.12 11.85 -3.56
CA ALA A 11 -2.51 13.07 -4.08
C ALA A 11 -0.98 13.14 -3.91
N HIS A 12 -0.40 12.43 -2.91
CA HIS A 12 1.05 12.51 -2.67
C HIS A 12 1.89 12.03 -3.86
N VAL A 13 1.35 11.12 -4.68
CA VAL A 13 2.05 10.63 -5.88
C VAL A 13 2.24 11.78 -6.88
N LYS A 14 1.18 12.53 -7.16
CA LYS A 14 1.25 13.70 -8.04
C LYS A 14 2.15 14.79 -7.47
N GLU A 15 2.00 15.08 -6.19
CA GLU A 15 2.84 16.07 -5.49
C GLU A 15 4.32 15.67 -5.53
N GLY A 16 4.61 14.37 -5.37
CA GLY A 16 5.97 13.82 -5.51
C GLY A 16 6.54 14.00 -6.91
N VAL A 17 5.76 13.74 -7.95
CA VAL A 17 6.16 13.97 -9.34
C VAL A 17 6.43 15.46 -9.59
N ASP A 18 5.54 16.35 -9.17
CA ASP A 18 5.69 17.79 -9.34
C ASP A 18 6.95 18.30 -8.62
N LEU A 19 7.22 17.79 -7.42
CA LEU A 19 8.43 18.12 -6.67
C LEU A 19 9.71 17.63 -7.38
N ALA A 20 9.68 16.39 -7.89
CA ALA A 20 10.80 15.80 -8.61
C ALA A 20 11.14 16.58 -9.89
N LEU A 21 10.13 16.98 -10.65
CA LEU A 21 10.28 17.84 -11.83
C LEU A 21 10.87 19.21 -11.46
N LYS A 22 10.37 19.82 -10.41
CA LYS A 22 10.86 21.12 -9.92
C LYS A 22 12.35 21.08 -9.53
N HIS A 23 12.81 19.95 -9.00
CA HIS A 23 14.20 19.76 -8.60
C HIS A 23 15.08 19.09 -9.66
N GLY A 24 14.57 18.88 -10.87
CA GLY A 24 15.30 18.34 -12.00
C GLY A 24 15.80 16.91 -11.79
N LEU A 25 15.04 16.10 -11.07
CA LEU A 25 15.36 14.68 -10.91
C LEU A 25 15.28 13.96 -12.26
N ASN A 26 16.06 12.90 -12.43
CA ASN A 26 16.04 12.14 -13.68
C ASN A 26 14.72 11.38 -13.87
N GLN A 27 14.41 11.04 -15.11
CA GLN A 27 13.15 10.39 -15.49
C GLN A 27 12.94 9.06 -14.77
N GLN A 28 13.98 8.30 -14.53
CA GLN A 28 13.89 7.00 -13.84
C GLN A 28 13.36 7.15 -12.42
N VAL A 29 13.80 8.19 -11.69
CA VAL A 29 13.30 8.49 -10.35
C VAL A 29 11.86 8.97 -10.41
N ILE A 30 11.53 9.83 -11.38
CA ILE A 30 10.17 10.32 -11.58
C ILE A 30 9.22 9.16 -11.88
N ASP A 31 9.62 8.22 -12.75
CA ASP A 31 8.84 7.03 -13.09
C ASP A 31 8.54 6.17 -11.85
N VAL A 32 9.52 5.97 -10.98
CA VAL A 32 9.33 5.22 -9.74
C VAL A 32 8.39 5.96 -8.78
N ILE A 33 8.54 7.28 -8.62
CA ILE A 33 7.61 8.08 -7.80
C ILE A 33 6.18 7.92 -8.30
N GLN A 34 5.98 7.97 -9.60
CA GLN A 34 4.66 7.85 -10.21
C GLN A 34 4.06 6.44 -10.08
N GLN A 35 4.90 5.40 -10.16
CA GLN A 35 4.48 4.02 -10.34
C GLN A 35 4.47 3.18 -9.05
N HIS A 36 5.09 3.63 -7.95
CA HIS A 36 5.32 2.77 -6.78
C HIS A 36 4.05 2.27 -6.10
N HIS A 37 2.92 2.95 -6.26
CA HIS A 37 1.62 2.46 -5.81
C HIS A 37 0.77 1.84 -6.93
N GLY A 38 1.15 2.02 -8.20
CA GLY A 38 0.38 1.53 -9.35
C GLY A 38 -1.05 2.06 -9.35
N THR A 39 -2.00 1.14 -9.54
CA THR A 39 -3.45 1.39 -9.41
C THR A 39 -4.03 0.66 -8.19
N SER A 40 -3.20 0.44 -7.16
CA SER A 40 -3.63 -0.32 -5.98
C SER A 40 -4.64 0.43 -5.13
N LEU A 41 -5.36 -0.34 -4.32
CA LEU A 41 -6.41 0.15 -3.45
C LEU A 41 -5.84 0.68 -2.13
N VAL A 42 -6.33 1.83 -1.67
CA VAL A 42 -6.10 2.35 -0.33
C VAL A 42 -7.02 1.61 0.65
N CYS A 43 -6.68 0.33 0.90
CA CYS A 43 -7.55 -0.65 1.56
C CYS A 43 -8.13 -0.18 2.90
N TYR A 44 -7.33 0.48 3.74
CA TYR A 44 -7.79 0.90 5.07
C TYR A 44 -9.00 1.86 4.98
N PHE A 45 -8.89 2.90 4.15
CA PHE A 45 -9.96 3.88 4.01
C PHE A 45 -11.14 3.34 3.22
N TYR A 46 -10.91 2.46 2.25
CA TYR A 46 -11.98 1.78 1.53
C TYR A 46 -12.83 0.91 2.47
N LYS A 47 -12.20 0.05 3.26
CA LYS A 47 -12.90 -0.77 4.26
C LYS A 47 -13.67 0.07 5.27
N ARG A 48 -13.09 1.19 5.70
CA ARG A 48 -13.74 2.12 6.62
C ARG A 48 -14.93 2.83 5.98
N ALA A 49 -14.86 3.16 4.68
CA ALA A 49 -15.97 3.72 3.94
C ALA A 49 -17.12 2.72 3.77
N LEU A 50 -16.80 1.44 3.47
CA LEU A 50 -17.79 0.36 3.41
C LEU A 50 -18.49 0.19 4.75
N GLN A 51 -17.75 0.16 5.85
CA GLN A 51 -18.34 0.03 7.18
C GLN A 51 -19.30 1.19 7.50
N GLN A 52 -18.90 2.43 7.20
CA GLN A 52 -19.77 3.59 7.40
C GLN A 52 -21.03 3.53 6.52
N HIS A 53 -20.91 3.00 5.31
CA HIS A 53 -22.05 2.80 4.42
C HIS A 53 -23.01 1.74 4.98
N GLU A 54 -22.49 0.62 5.49
CA GLU A 54 -23.30 -0.42 6.13
C GLU A 54 -24.02 0.12 7.38
N ASP A 55 -23.30 0.88 8.22
CA ASP A 55 -23.87 1.50 9.42
C ASP A 55 -24.97 2.50 9.06
N ALA A 56 -24.77 3.30 8.00
CA ALA A 56 -25.77 4.23 7.49
C ALA A 56 -27.02 3.51 6.95
N ARG A 57 -26.84 2.39 6.21
CA ARG A 57 -27.96 1.56 5.75
C ARG A 57 -28.74 0.97 6.92
N ALA A 58 -28.05 0.48 7.95
CA ALA A 58 -28.69 -0.04 9.16
C ALA A 58 -29.47 1.06 9.90
N GLY A 59 -28.86 2.24 10.08
CA GLY A 59 -29.51 3.41 10.66
C GLY A 59 -30.65 3.94 9.81
N GLY A 60 -30.49 3.99 8.48
CA GLY A 60 -31.51 4.41 7.52
C GLY A 60 -32.76 3.54 7.53
N LYS A 61 -32.62 2.21 7.73
CA LYS A 61 -33.78 1.31 7.91
C LYS A 61 -34.59 1.66 9.15
N ILE A 62 -33.94 2.06 10.25
CA ILE A 62 -34.60 2.51 11.47
C ILE A 62 -35.34 3.83 11.24
N MET A 63 -34.73 4.75 10.46
CA MET A 63 -35.29 6.08 10.15
C MET A 63 -36.20 6.09 8.93
N LYS A 64 -36.48 4.94 8.30
CA LYS A 64 -37.28 4.80 7.08
C LYS A 64 -36.78 5.65 5.89
N MET A 65 -35.50 5.87 5.81
CA MET A 65 -34.84 6.47 4.64
C MET A 65 -34.88 5.50 3.45
N ARG A 66 -34.93 6.05 2.24
CA ARG A 66 -34.82 5.23 1.03
C ARG A 66 -33.39 4.76 0.83
N GLU A 67 -33.21 3.53 0.38
CA GLU A 67 -31.88 2.94 0.14
C GLU A 67 -31.11 3.70 -0.95
N GLU A 68 -31.82 4.27 -1.91
CA GLU A 68 -31.31 5.12 -2.99
C GLU A 68 -30.73 6.48 -2.54
N ASP A 69 -31.05 6.92 -1.32
CA ASP A 69 -30.56 8.18 -0.74
C ASP A 69 -29.18 8.00 -0.05
N ILE A 70 -28.67 6.76 0.06
CA ILE A 70 -27.37 6.45 0.66
C ILE A 70 -26.34 6.29 -0.46
N PRO A 71 -25.35 7.20 -0.58
CA PRO A 71 -24.36 7.14 -1.64
C PRO A 71 -23.59 5.81 -1.63
N GLU A 72 -23.48 5.16 -2.78
CA GLU A 72 -22.65 3.97 -2.92
C GLU A 72 -21.16 4.29 -2.76
N VAL A 73 -20.43 3.34 -2.20
CA VAL A 73 -18.95 3.43 -2.07
C VAL A 73 -18.33 2.80 -3.30
N SER A 74 -17.81 3.64 -4.20
CA SER A 74 -17.07 3.17 -5.38
C SER A 74 -15.63 2.83 -5.02
N GLU A 75 -15.19 1.60 -5.28
CA GLU A 75 -13.80 1.16 -5.10
C GLU A 75 -12.81 2.02 -5.90
N GLU A 76 -13.20 2.43 -7.11
CA GLU A 76 -12.40 3.28 -8.01
C GLU A 76 -11.94 4.58 -7.32
N SER A 77 -12.78 5.17 -6.48
CA SER A 77 -12.47 6.39 -5.73
C SER A 77 -11.38 6.20 -4.67
N PHE A 78 -11.01 4.96 -4.38
CA PHE A 78 -9.98 4.60 -3.40
C PHE A 78 -8.74 3.96 -4.04
N ARG A 79 -8.65 3.99 -5.38
CA ARG A 79 -7.48 3.50 -6.10
C ARG A 79 -6.54 4.61 -6.50
N TYR A 80 -5.24 4.32 -6.50
CA TYR A 80 -4.24 5.21 -7.08
C TYR A 80 -4.44 5.30 -8.59
N SER A 81 -4.02 6.43 -9.17
CA SER A 81 -4.26 6.74 -10.60
C SER A 81 -3.36 5.95 -11.57
N GLY A 82 -2.29 5.36 -11.08
CA GLY A 82 -1.31 4.68 -11.91
C GLY A 82 -0.27 5.61 -12.55
N PRO A 83 0.45 5.10 -13.54
CA PRO A 83 0.34 3.74 -14.10
C PRO A 83 0.85 2.65 -13.14
N ARG A 84 0.56 1.39 -13.47
CA ARG A 84 1.19 0.23 -12.83
C ARG A 84 2.70 0.27 -13.06
N PRO A 85 3.51 -0.42 -12.23
CA PRO A 85 4.96 -0.53 -12.46
C PRO A 85 5.28 -1.01 -13.87
N GLN A 86 6.12 -0.27 -14.58
CA GLN A 86 6.48 -0.49 -15.99
C GLN A 86 7.86 -1.13 -16.17
N SER A 87 8.62 -1.27 -15.09
CA SER A 87 9.95 -1.88 -15.06
C SER A 87 10.09 -2.82 -13.87
N LYS A 88 11.08 -3.71 -13.91
CA LYS A 88 11.40 -4.58 -12.77
C LYS A 88 11.75 -3.78 -11.53
N GLU A 89 12.52 -2.72 -11.70
CA GLU A 89 12.95 -1.81 -10.63
C GLU A 89 11.74 -1.14 -9.96
N ALA A 90 10.80 -0.61 -10.74
CA ALA A 90 9.58 -0.02 -10.22
C ALA A 90 8.70 -1.06 -9.51
N GLY A 91 8.61 -2.27 -10.02
CA GLY A 91 7.92 -3.39 -9.39
C GLY A 91 8.53 -3.79 -8.06
N ILE A 92 9.87 -3.89 -7.99
CA ILE A 92 10.60 -4.20 -6.75
C ILE A 92 10.39 -3.10 -5.71
N ILE A 93 10.48 -1.83 -6.09
CA ILE A 93 10.28 -0.71 -5.17
C ILE A 93 8.83 -0.67 -4.67
N SER A 94 7.86 -0.91 -5.54
CA SER A 94 6.44 -1.02 -5.15
C SER A 94 6.21 -2.09 -4.09
N LEU A 95 6.81 -3.27 -4.27
CA LEU A 95 6.74 -4.36 -3.30
C LEU A 95 7.48 -4.03 -2.00
N ALA A 96 8.64 -3.37 -2.10
CA ALA A 96 9.45 -3.00 -0.94
C ALA A 96 8.74 -1.97 -0.04
N ASP A 97 8.17 -0.93 -0.64
CA ASP A 97 7.39 0.09 0.08
C ASP A 97 6.22 -0.53 0.84
N MET A 98 5.46 -1.38 0.17
CA MET A 98 4.32 -2.06 0.76
C MET A 98 4.74 -2.98 1.93
N CYS A 99 5.78 -3.79 1.74
CA CYS A 99 6.26 -4.72 2.77
C CYS A 99 6.84 -3.96 3.97
N GLU A 100 7.58 -2.89 3.74
CA GLU A 100 8.15 -2.05 4.81
C GLU A 100 7.04 -1.38 5.61
N SER A 101 6.09 -0.74 4.94
CA SER A 101 4.96 -0.06 5.57
C SER A 101 4.11 -1.01 6.40
N ALA A 102 3.77 -2.19 5.86
CA ALA A 102 2.99 -3.18 6.57
C ALA A 102 3.75 -3.80 7.76
N SER A 103 5.07 -3.96 7.65
CA SER A 103 5.90 -4.53 8.71
C SER A 103 5.90 -3.68 9.98
N ARG A 104 5.64 -2.38 9.87
CA ARG A 104 5.57 -1.46 11.03
C ARG A 104 4.40 -1.78 11.97
N SER A 105 3.36 -2.42 11.47
CA SER A 105 2.19 -2.81 12.26
C SER A 105 2.34 -4.17 12.95
N LEU A 106 3.43 -4.90 12.70
CA LEU A 106 3.66 -6.19 13.34
C LEU A 106 4.00 -6.01 14.81
N GLU A 107 3.11 -6.48 15.66
CA GLU A 107 3.40 -6.66 17.09
C GLU A 107 4.28 -7.90 17.29
N LYS A 108 5.44 -7.74 17.93
CA LYS A 108 6.39 -8.82 18.18
C LYS A 108 6.73 -9.60 16.90
N PRO A 109 7.48 -9.00 15.96
CA PRO A 109 7.84 -9.65 14.72
C PRO A 109 8.66 -10.89 14.97
N THR A 110 8.26 -12.01 14.35
CA THR A 110 9.01 -13.27 14.32
C THR A 110 9.36 -13.60 12.87
N PRO A 111 10.36 -14.45 12.62
CA PRO A 111 10.69 -14.89 11.25
C PRO A 111 9.47 -15.40 10.49
N ALA A 112 8.65 -16.22 11.13
CA ALA A 112 7.45 -16.79 10.53
C ALA A 112 6.40 -15.73 10.19
N LYS A 113 6.17 -14.74 11.07
CA LYS A 113 5.23 -13.64 10.82
C LYS A 113 5.70 -12.74 9.68
N ILE A 114 7.00 -12.47 9.58
CA ILE A 114 7.58 -11.67 8.50
C ILE A 114 7.48 -12.41 7.18
N GLU A 115 7.80 -13.69 7.16
CA GLU A 115 7.65 -14.53 5.97
C GLU A 115 6.21 -14.56 5.46
N GLN A 116 5.25 -14.80 6.35
CA GLN A 116 3.84 -14.79 6.02
C GLN A 116 3.40 -13.44 5.47
N LEU A 117 3.79 -12.33 6.12
CA LEU A 117 3.47 -10.99 5.67
C LEU A 117 3.97 -10.73 4.25
N VAL A 118 5.25 -11.03 3.98
CA VAL A 118 5.86 -10.78 2.66
C VAL A 118 5.16 -11.61 1.57
N ASN A 119 4.91 -12.88 1.84
CA ASN A 119 4.23 -13.76 0.88
C ASN A 119 2.81 -13.29 0.60
N ASP A 120 2.02 -13.01 1.64
CA ASP A 120 0.63 -12.53 1.49
C ASP A 120 0.54 -11.23 0.69
N LEU A 121 1.47 -10.31 0.92
CA LEU A 121 1.49 -9.03 0.21
C LEU A 121 1.88 -9.19 -1.26
N ILE A 122 2.84 -10.06 -1.59
CA ILE A 122 3.20 -10.37 -2.98
C ILE A 122 2.02 -11.03 -3.68
N ASP A 123 1.38 -12.01 -3.05
CA ASP A 123 0.22 -12.70 -3.60
C ASP A 123 -0.96 -11.72 -3.83
N GLN A 124 -1.18 -10.80 -2.90
CA GLN A 124 -2.18 -9.74 -3.05
C GLN A 124 -1.89 -8.84 -4.26
N ARG A 125 -0.63 -8.46 -4.49
CA ARG A 125 -0.24 -7.64 -5.65
C ARG A 125 -0.41 -8.39 -6.96
N LEU A 126 -0.09 -9.68 -6.99
CA LEU A 126 -0.35 -10.53 -8.16
C LEU A 126 -1.84 -10.67 -8.43
N ALA A 127 -2.64 -10.95 -7.42
CA ALA A 127 -4.10 -11.08 -7.55
C ALA A 127 -4.78 -9.79 -8.00
N ASP A 128 -4.24 -8.62 -7.63
CA ASP A 128 -4.74 -7.29 -8.03
C ASP A 128 -4.12 -6.81 -9.37
N HIS A 129 -3.41 -7.67 -10.09
CA HIS A 129 -2.80 -7.38 -11.40
C HIS A 129 -1.81 -6.20 -11.40
N GLN A 130 -1.23 -5.87 -10.26
CA GLN A 130 -0.34 -4.70 -10.15
C GLN A 130 1.04 -4.92 -10.76
N LEU A 131 1.46 -6.18 -10.95
CA LEU A 131 2.75 -6.56 -11.52
C LEU A 131 2.66 -7.02 -12.98
N ASP A 132 1.50 -6.94 -13.61
CA ASP A 132 1.27 -7.47 -14.97
C ASP A 132 2.06 -6.76 -16.07
N GLU A 133 2.48 -5.52 -15.81
CA GLU A 133 3.16 -4.66 -16.79
C GLU A 133 4.66 -4.49 -16.50
N CYS A 134 5.20 -5.19 -15.50
CA CYS A 134 6.64 -5.30 -15.25
C CYS A 134 7.11 -6.74 -15.46
N ASP A 135 8.25 -6.92 -16.13
CA ASP A 135 8.77 -8.24 -16.56
C ASP A 135 9.41 -9.06 -15.43
N LEU A 136 8.78 -9.10 -14.26
CA LEU A 136 9.22 -9.93 -13.14
C LEU A 136 8.80 -11.38 -13.36
N THR A 137 9.78 -12.29 -13.33
CA THR A 137 9.51 -13.73 -13.38
C THR A 137 9.10 -14.26 -12.00
N LEU A 138 8.43 -15.41 -11.96
CA LEU A 138 8.08 -16.09 -10.71
C LEU A 138 9.34 -16.45 -9.88
N ARG A 139 10.45 -16.73 -10.56
CA ARG A 139 11.76 -16.99 -9.90
C ARG A 139 12.28 -15.73 -9.22
N GLU A 140 12.23 -14.59 -9.91
CA GLU A 140 12.64 -13.30 -9.35
C GLU A 140 11.77 -12.91 -8.16
N LEU A 141 10.45 -13.11 -8.22
CA LEU A 141 9.55 -12.85 -7.10
C LEU A 141 9.91 -13.68 -5.86
N ARG A 142 10.27 -14.95 -6.03
CA ARG A 142 10.76 -15.77 -4.90
C ARG A 142 12.05 -15.23 -4.29
N THR A 143 13.00 -14.82 -5.14
CA THR A 143 14.25 -14.19 -4.69
C THR A 143 13.98 -12.88 -3.96
N ILE A 144 13.09 -12.04 -4.46
CA ILE A 144 12.65 -10.79 -3.82
C ILE A 144 12.06 -11.09 -2.45
N ALA A 145 11.16 -12.06 -2.34
CA ALA A 145 10.54 -12.45 -1.07
C ALA A 145 11.59 -12.84 -0.02
N GLU A 146 12.57 -13.67 -0.41
CA GLU A 146 13.67 -14.08 0.48
C GLU A 146 14.50 -12.87 0.94
N ARG A 147 14.84 -11.95 0.03
CA ARG A 147 15.65 -10.76 0.36
C ARG A 147 14.88 -9.78 1.24
N PHE A 148 13.60 -9.58 0.98
CA PHE A 148 12.76 -8.73 1.82
C PHE A 148 12.60 -9.30 3.22
N ARG A 149 12.37 -10.61 3.35
CA ARG A 149 12.33 -11.29 4.64
C ARG A 149 13.62 -11.07 5.44
N PHE A 150 14.77 -11.29 4.81
CA PHE A 150 16.07 -11.09 5.45
C PHE A 150 16.26 -9.63 5.89
N THR A 151 15.97 -8.68 5.01
CA THR A 151 16.14 -7.25 5.30
C THR A 151 15.21 -6.79 6.42
N LEU A 152 13.92 -7.17 6.38
CA LEU A 152 12.96 -6.82 7.41
C LEU A 152 13.33 -7.42 8.77
N MET A 153 13.82 -8.66 8.81
CA MET A 153 14.31 -9.27 10.03
C MET A 153 15.40 -8.42 10.67
N ASN A 154 16.40 -8.00 9.88
CA ASN A 154 17.49 -7.16 10.38
C ASN A 154 17.02 -5.79 10.84
N MET A 155 16.13 -5.14 10.07
CA MET A 155 15.56 -3.84 10.42
C MET A 155 14.75 -3.87 11.72
N LEU A 156 13.99 -4.92 11.95
CA LEU A 156 13.12 -5.04 13.11
C LEU A 156 13.91 -5.45 14.38
N HIS A 157 15.00 -6.21 14.24
CA HIS A 157 15.90 -6.51 15.35
C HIS A 157 16.66 -5.27 15.86
N THR A 158 17.05 -4.35 14.97
CA THR A 158 17.72 -3.10 15.36
C THR A 158 16.81 -2.08 16.04
N ARG A 159 15.49 -2.28 15.97
CA ARG A 159 14.49 -1.43 16.66
C ARG A 159 14.25 -1.82 18.13
N ILE A 160 14.93 -2.81 18.67
CA ILE A 160 14.91 -3.08 20.12
C ILE A 160 15.60 -1.90 20.80
N ALA A 161 14.79 -1.04 21.43
CA ALA A 161 15.32 0.07 22.23
C ALA A 161 16.16 -0.50 23.36
N TYR A 162 17.46 -0.20 23.35
CA TYR A 162 18.29 -0.43 24.54
C TYR A 162 17.70 0.40 25.70
N PRO A 163 17.52 -0.20 26.87
CA PRO A 163 17.13 0.57 28.04
C PRO A 163 18.15 1.70 28.22
N LYS A 164 17.67 2.94 28.30
CA LYS A 164 18.55 4.05 28.68
C LYS A 164 19.05 3.73 30.09
N GLU A 165 20.36 3.50 30.22
CA GLU A 165 20.99 3.41 31.52
C GLU A 165 20.63 4.68 32.28
N GLY A 166 19.91 4.51 33.38
CA GLY A 166 19.52 5.60 34.27
C GLY A 166 20.77 6.28 34.85
N LYS A 167 20.80 7.58 34.71
CA LYS A 167 21.62 8.44 35.55
C LYS A 167 20.90 8.68 36.88
#